data_6c493062aebf2a434b670f89804c1df9
#
_entry.id   6c493062aebf2a434b670f89804c1df9
#
_cell.length_a   1.000
_cell.length_b   1.000
_cell.length_c   1.000
_cell.angle_alpha   90.00
_cell.angle_beta   90.00
_cell.angle_gamma   90.00
#
_symmetry.space_group_name_H-M   'P 1'
#
loop_
_entity.id
_entity.type
_entity.pdbx_description
1 polymer ?
#
loop_
_entity_poly.entity_id
_entity_poly.type
_entity_poly.pdbx_seq_one_letter_code
_entity_poly.pdbx_strand_id
1 'polypeptide(L)'
;MKKFALPSYLNIPVVALLFAALVGCVSQPEGVKPVNNFELPRYLGKWYEIARLDHSFERGLSNVTAEYSLRDDGGVKVINRGYSAEEQTWDEAEGKAYFVNDSDHGFLKVSFFGPFYGSYIVFELDQDDYQFAFISGPDKSYLWFLSRTPNPPQALIDQFVAKAKALGFATDELIYVQHDNNAG
;
A
#
# COMPACT_ATOMS: atom_id res chain seq x y z
N MET A 1 -38.50 50.03 -50.31
CA MET A 1 -37.35 49.11 -50.35
C MET A 1 -37.03 48.73 -48.92
N LYS A 2 -37.45 47.50 -48.49
CA LYS A 2 -37.25 46.96 -47.13
C LYS A 2 -35.95 46.17 -47.15
N LYS A 3 -34.98 46.57 -46.29
CA LYS A 3 -33.74 45.83 -46.08
C LYS A 3 -33.97 44.75 -45.02
N PHE A 4 -33.86 43.50 -45.44
CA PHE A 4 -33.85 42.35 -44.52
C PHE A 4 -32.45 42.29 -43.82
N ALA A 5 -32.46 42.35 -42.50
CA ALA A 5 -31.27 42.07 -41.69
C ALA A 5 -31.23 40.57 -41.38
N LEU A 6 -30.10 39.92 -41.66
CA LEU A 6 -29.82 38.55 -41.26
C LEU A 6 -29.48 38.47 -39.77
N PRO A 7 -29.92 37.44 -39.06
CA PRO A 7 -29.52 37.22 -37.66
C PRO A 7 -28.09 36.68 -37.59
N SER A 8 -27.29 37.32 -36.73
CA SER A 8 -25.95 36.92 -36.37
C SER A 8 -26.00 35.62 -35.57
N TYR A 9 -25.36 34.58 -36.10
CA TYR A 9 -25.16 33.33 -35.36
C TYR A 9 -24.19 33.56 -34.23
N LEU A 10 -24.69 33.37 -33.01
CA LEU A 10 -23.92 33.38 -31.75
C LEU A 10 -22.99 32.15 -31.75
N ASN A 11 -21.70 32.40 -31.97
CA ASN A 11 -20.67 31.37 -31.80
C ASN A 11 -20.53 31.05 -30.31
N ILE A 12 -21.13 29.94 -29.88
CA ILE A 12 -20.88 29.34 -28.55
C ILE A 12 -19.57 28.56 -28.67
N PRO A 13 -18.50 28.94 -27.96
CA PRO A 13 -17.32 28.11 -27.91
C PRO A 13 -17.68 26.83 -27.13
N VAL A 14 -17.59 25.69 -27.80
CA VAL A 14 -17.63 24.39 -27.15
C VAL A 14 -16.38 24.25 -26.31
N VAL A 15 -16.48 24.61 -25.03
CA VAL A 15 -15.47 24.28 -24.04
C VAL A 15 -15.59 22.78 -23.79
N ALA A 16 -14.78 22.00 -24.51
CA ALA A 16 -14.56 20.60 -24.20
C ALA A 16 -13.85 20.54 -22.83
N LEU A 17 -14.62 20.32 -21.76
CA LEU A 17 -14.07 19.92 -20.47
C LEU A 17 -13.41 18.56 -20.67
N LEU A 18 -12.08 18.56 -20.85
CA LEU A 18 -11.27 17.37 -20.62
C LEU A 18 -11.33 17.08 -19.09
N PHE A 19 -12.23 16.24 -18.69
CA PHE A 19 -12.13 15.50 -17.43
C PHE A 19 -10.95 14.54 -17.62
N ALA A 20 -9.73 15.00 -17.30
CA ALA A 20 -8.64 14.09 -16.99
C ALA A 20 -9.06 13.35 -15.71
N ALA A 21 -9.57 12.15 -15.86
CA ALA A 21 -9.73 11.24 -14.75
C ALA A 21 -8.33 11.01 -14.17
N LEU A 22 -8.05 11.64 -13.03
CA LEU A 22 -6.92 11.32 -12.18
C LEU A 22 -7.16 9.91 -11.61
N VAL A 23 -6.91 8.91 -12.44
CA VAL A 23 -6.81 7.53 -11.99
C VAL A 23 -5.54 7.50 -11.15
N GLY A 24 -5.69 7.50 -9.83
CA GLY A 24 -4.57 7.23 -8.93
C GLY A 24 -3.90 5.95 -9.43
N CYS A 25 -2.55 6.00 -9.58
CA CYS A 25 -1.81 4.92 -10.21
C CYS A 25 -1.87 3.65 -9.36
N VAL A 26 -2.90 2.83 -9.59
CA VAL A 26 -2.98 1.45 -9.13
C VAL A 26 -2.22 0.63 -10.17
N SER A 27 -0.88 0.71 -10.12
CA SER A 27 0.02 -0.04 -11.01
C SER A 27 0.56 -1.27 -10.28
N GLN A 28 1.02 -2.23 -11.06
CA GLN A 28 1.64 -3.46 -10.58
C GLN A 28 3.04 -3.56 -11.21
N PRO A 29 4.11 -3.72 -10.40
CA PRO A 29 5.46 -3.85 -10.94
C PRO A 29 5.59 -5.12 -11.79
N GLU A 30 6.41 -5.04 -12.83
CA GLU A 30 6.68 -6.19 -13.68
C GLU A 30 7.23 -7.38 -12.88
N GLY A 31 6.65 -8.56 -13.09
CA GLY A 31 7.00 -9.81 -12.42
C GLY A 31 6.37 -10.01 -11.05
N VAL A 32 5.87 -8.96 -10.40
CA VAL A 32 5.14 -9.08 -9.13
C VAL A 32 3.71 -9.52 -9.41
N LYS A 33 3.26 -10.61 -8.79
CA LYS A 33 1.89 -11.12 -8.93
C LYS A 33 1.25 -11.23 -7.57
N PRO A 34 0.00 -10.76 -7.39
CA PRO A 34 -0.72 -10.96 -6.13
C PRO A 34 -0.96 -12.46 -5.90
N VAL A 35 -0.96 -12.85 -4.63
CA VAL A 35 -1.37 -14.21 -4.24
C VAL A 35 -2.85 -14.43 -4.56
N ASN A 36 -3.19 -15.67 -4.93
CA ASN A 36 -4.58 -16.14 -5.04
C ASN A 36 -5.03 -16.73 -3.68
N ASN A 37 -6.33 -17.00 -3.57
CA ASN A 37 -6.96 -17.56 -2.36
C ASN A 37 -6.69 -16.72 -1.10
N PHE A 38 -6.66 -15.40 -1.27
CA PHE A 38 -6.50 -14.46 -0.17
C PHE A 38 -7.79 -14.36 0.65
N GLU A 39 -7.68 -14.61 1.94
CA GLU A 39 -8.80 -14.55 2.88
C GLU A 39 -8.64 -13.36 3.82
N LEU A 40 -9.32 -12.25 3.53
CA LEU A 40 -9.24 -11.02 4.32
C LEU A 40 -9.46 -11.25 5.83
N PRO A 41 -10.45 -12.05 6.28
CA PRO A 41 -10.66 -12.25 7.72
C PRO A 41 -9.44 -12.81 8.45
N ARG A 42 -8.60 -13.61 7.78
CA ARG A 42 -7.35 -14.15 8.34
C ARG A 42 -6.21 -13.14 8.31
N TYR A 43 -6.28 -12.16 7.39
CA TYR A 43 -5.26 -11.12 7.25
C TYR A 43 -5.44 -9.99 8.26
N LEU A 44 -6.64 -9.79 8.79
CA LEU A 44 -6.97 -8.74 9.77
C LEU A 44 -6.12 -8.85 11.05
N GLY A 45 -6.12 -7.77 11.84
CA GLY A 45 -5.39 -7.63 13.09
C GLY A 45 -3.99 -7.05 12.90
N LYS A 46 -3.13 -7.26 13.89
CA LYS A 46 -1.80 -6.63 14.01
C LYS A 46 -0.73 -7.40 13.25
N TRP A 47 0.11 -6.65 12.55
CA TRP A 47 1.33 -7.08 11.90
C TRP A 47 2.51 -6.23 12.33
N TYR A 48 3.69 -6.82 12.45
CA TYR A 48 4.95 -6.14 12.67
C TYR A 48 5.69 -5.98 11.35
N GLU A 49 6.17 -4.79 11.06
CA GLU A 49 7.03 -4.56 9.91
C GLU A 49 8.45 -5.00 10.25
N ILE A 50 8.98 -5.94 9.49
CA ILE A 50 10.31 -6.54 9.73
C ILE A 50 11.38 -5.88 8.87
N ALA A 51 11.03 -5.58 7.62
CA ALA A 51 11.95 -4.91 6.69
C ALA A 51 11.16 -4.11 5.66
N ARG A 52 11.79 -3.06 5.13
CA ARG A 52 11.26 -2.24 4.04
C ARG A 52 12.36 -1.63 3.18
N LEU A 53 12.00 -1.13 2.00
CA LEU A 53 12.78 -0.09 1.33
C LEU A 53 12.46 1.29 1.95
N ASP A 54 13.36 2.27 1.77
CA ASP A 54 13.22 3.58 2.42
C ASP A 54 12.08 4.41 1.81
N HIS A 55 11.22 4.91 2.69
CA HIS A 55 10.14 5.85 2.34
C HIS A 55 10.13 7.04 3.29
N SER A 56 9.86 8.23 2.75
CA SER A 56 9.86 9.49 3.52
C SER A 56 8.86 9.48 4.67
N PHE A 57 7.76 8.75 4.55
CA PHE A 57 6.69 8.69 5.57
C PHE A 57 6.95 7.68 6.69
N GLU A 58 8.01 6.84 6.57
CA GLU A 58 8.40 5.84 7.58
C GLU A 58 9.86 6.02 8.02
N ARG A 59 10.56 7.01 7.44
CA ARG A 59 11.98 7.21 7.69
C ARG A 59 12.27 7.51 9.15
N GLY A 60 13.22 6.78 9.73
CA GLY A 60 13.64 6.95 11.13
C GLY A 60 12.71 6.30 12.15
N LEU A 61 11.60 5.63 11.70
CA LEU A 61 10.70 4.95 12.61
C LEU A 61 11.21 3.56 12.99
N SER A 62 11.08 3.21 14.26
CA SER A 62 11.25 1.88 14.86
C SER A 62 9.92 1.36 15.41
N ASN A 63 9.86 0.09 15.82
CA ASN A 63 8.67 -0.53 16.39
C ASN A 63 7.43 -0.40 15.48
N VAL A 64 7.64 -0.41 14.15
CA VAL A 64 6.58 -0.16 13.17
C VAL A 64 5.60 -1.33 13.11
N THR A 65 4.33 -1.01 13.18
CA THR A 65 3.23 -1.97 13.10
C THR A 65 2.14 -1.47 12.17
N ALA A 66 1.43 -2.42 11.54
CA ALA A 66 0.20 -2.17 10.81
C ALA A 66 -0.94 -2.97 11.43
N GLU A 67 -2.09 -2.33 11.64
CA GLU A 67 -3.28 -2.99 12.12
C GLU A 67 -4.42 -2.85 11.11
N TYR A 68 -5.02 -3.97 10.73
CA TYR A 68 -6.09 -4.03 9.74
C TYR A 68 -7.40 -4.44 10.40
N SER A 69 -8.47 -3.70 10.13
CA SER A 69 -9.82 -4.02 10.60
C SER A 69 -10.87 -3.73 9.53
N LEU A 70 -12.02 -4.38 9.62
CA LEU A 70 -13.12 -4.15 8.68
C LEU A 70 -13.74 -2.78 8.91
N ARG A 71 -14.17 -2.16 7.83
CA ARG A 71 -14.96 -0.94 7.79
C ARG A 71 -16.42 -1.28 7.45
N ASP A 72 -17.35 -0.43 7.90
CA ASP A 72 -18.79 -0.59 7.61
C ASP A 72 -19.12 -0.50 6.11
N ASP A 73 -18.24 0.15 5.32
CA ASP A 73 -18.38 0.29 3.86
C ASP A 73 -17.80 -0.90 3.06
N GLY A 74 -17.39 -1.97 3.75
CA GLY A 74 -16.79 -3.16 3.15
C GLY A 74 -15.30 -3.02 2.81
N GLY A 75 -14.69 -1.87 3.09
CA GLY A 75 -13.25 -1.67 2.98
C GLY A 75 -12.48 -2.13 4.22
N VAL A 76 -11.19 -1.88 4.21
CA VAL A 76 -10.26 -2.18 5.30
C VAL A 76 -9.75 -0.87 5.88
N LYS A 77 -9.89 -0.69 7.19
CA LYS A 77 -9.19 0.36 7.94
C LYS A 77 -7.77 -0.12 8.20
N VAL A 78 -6.80 0.77 7.97
CA VAL A 78 -5.37 0.52 8.19
C VAL A 78 -4.88 1.54 9.20
N ILE A 79 -4.28 1.08 10.29
CA ILE A 79 -3.58 1.93 11.25
C ILE A 79 -2.10 1.53 11.20
N ASN A 80 -1.26 2.43 10.69
CA ASN A 80 0.19 2.30 10.81
C ASN A 80 0.67 3.10 12.00
N ARG A 81 1.57 2.51 12.80
CA ARG A 81 2.14 3.14 13.99
C ARG A 81 3.63 2.86 14.05
N GLY A 82 4.45 3.86 14.37
CA GLY A 82 5.88 3.73 14.54
C GLY A 82 6.42 4.70 15.60
N TYR A 83 7.57 4.41 16.18
CA TYR A 83 8.22 5.27 17.17
C TYR A 83 9.35 6.07 16.51
N SER A 84 9.26 7.39 16.59
CA SER A 84 10.33 8.31 16.21
C SER A 84 11.28 8.54 17.39
N ALA A 85 12.52 8.04 17.29
CA ALA A 85 13.53 8.27 18.31
C ALA A 85 14.01 9.72 18.33
N GLU A 86 13.95 10.43 17.20
CA GLU A 86 14.32 11.84 17.07
C GLU A 86 13.34 12.75 17.83
N GLU A 87 12.03 12.50 17.63
CA GLU A 87 10.96 13.27 18.25
C GLU A 87 10.51 12.73 19.61
N GLN A 88 10.99 11.54 19.98
CA GLN A 88 10.62 10.81 21.21
C GLN A 88 9.10 10.61 21.34
N THR A 89 8.43 10.34 20.21
CA THR A 89 6.99 10.18 20.15
C THR A 89 6.57 9.03 19.24
N TRP A 90 5.35 8.59 19.42
CA TRP A 90 4.70 7.65 18.52
C TRP A 90 3.95 8.41 17.42
N ASP A 91 4.25 8.06 16.18
CA ASP A 91 3.50 8.50 15.03
C ASP A 91 2.43 7.47 14.68
N GLU A 92 1.28 7.95 14.25
CA GLU A 92 0.17 7.13 13.81
C GLU A 92 -0.45 7.72 12.54
N ALA A 93 -0.75 6.85 11.57
CA ALA A 93 -1.44 7.21 10.36
C ALA A 93 -2.63 6.27 10.11
N GLU A 94 -3.82 6.84 9.95
CA GLU A 94 -5.01 6.10 9.57
C GLU A 94 -5.21 6.15 8.06
N GLY A 95 -5.36 4.98 7.46
CA GLY A 95 -5.67 4.81 6.04
C GLY A 95 -6.88 3.93 5.82
N LYS A 96 -7.25 3.81 4.55
CA LYS A 96 -8.31 2.92 4.08
C LYS A 96 -7.86 2.17 2.84
N ALA A 97 -8.22 0.90 2.76
CA ALA A 97 -7.91 0.07 1.60
C ALA A 97 -9.16 -0.62 1.06
N TYR A 98 -9.11 -0.91 -0.24
CA TYR A 98 -10.18 -1.62 -0.96
C TYR A 98 -9.55 -2.58 -1.96
N PHE A 99 -10.19 -3.70 -2.24
CA PHE A 99 -9.75 -4.58 -3.30
C PHE A 99 -9.79 -3.87 -4.66
N VAL A 100 -8.81 -4.17 -5.49
CA VAL A 100 -8.74 -3.62 -6.87
C VAL A 100 -9.61 -4.46 -7.81
N ASN A 101 -9.58 -5.78 -7.62
CA ASN A 101 -10.34 -6.78 -8.36
C ASN A 101 -11.13 -7.67 -7.38
N ASP A 102 -11.16 -8.97 -7.65
CA ASP A 102 -11.83 -9.94 -6.79
C ASP A 102 -11.15 -10.03 -5.41
N SER A 103 -11.94 -10.27 -4.37
CA SER A 103 -11.48 -10.25 -2.98
C SER A 103 -10.65 -11.47 -2.57
N ASP A 104 -10.54 -12.47 -3.43
CA ASP A 104 -9.68 -13.65 -3.27
C ASP A 104 -8.26 -13.46 -3.82
N HIS A 105 -7.94 -12.24 -4.29
CA HIS A 105 -6.60 -11.86 -4.72
C HIS A 105 -5.99 -10.87 -3.73
N GLY A 106 -4.73 -11.06 -3.36
CA GLY A 106 -3.98 -10.17 -2.47
C GLY A 106 -3.64 -8.82 -3.11
N PHE A 107 -4.58 -8.18 -3.82
CA PHE A 107 -4.38 -6.91 -4.50
C PHE A 107 -5.39 -5.85 -4.03
N LEU A 108 -4.90 -4.95 -3.19
CA LEU A 108 -5.65 -3.82 -2.68
C LEU A 108 -5.05 -2.50 -3.17
N LYS A 109 -5.82 -1.45 -3.06
CA LYS A 109 -5.38 -0.06 -3.13
C LYS A 109 -5.56 0.60 -1.78
N VAL A 110 -4.54 1.31 -1.30
CA VAL A 110 -4.53 1.96 0.01
C VAL A 110 -4.38 3.47 -0.14
N SER A 111 -5.07 4.23 0.72
CA SER A 111 -4.97 5.67 0.79
C SER A 111 -4.87 6.12 2.25
N PHE A 112 -3.85 6.93 2.53
CA PHE A 112 -3.70 7.70 3.79
C PHE A 112 -4.08 9.16 3.58
N PHE A 113 -4.05 9.65 2.33
CA PHE A 113 -4.37 11.02 1.95
C PHE A 113 -5.29 10.98 0.73
N GLY A 114 -6.61 10.97 0.95
CA GLY A 114 -7.58 11.00 -0.17
C GLY A 114 -7.43 12.28 -1.02
N PRO A 115 -7.66 12.21 -2.33
CA PRO A 115 -8.22 11.09 -3.09
C PRO A 115 -7.19 10.10 -3.68
N PHE A 116 -5.92 10.19 -3.31
CA PHE A 116 -4.83 9.41 -3.90
C PHE A 116 -4.76 8.01 -3.30
N TYR A 117 -4.61 7.00 -4.16
CA TYR A 117 -4.44 5.60 -3.78
C TYR A 117 -3.17 5.04 -4.37
N GLY A 118 -2.41 4.28 -3.57
CA GLY A 118 -1.30 3.45 -4.01
C GLY A 118 -1.67 1.97 -4.04
N SER A 119 -0.97 1.18 -4.86
CA SER A 119 -1.10 -0.28 -4.86
C SER A 119 -0.55 -0.88 -3.57
N TYR A 120 -1.22 -1.93 -3.10
CA TYR A 120 -0.80 -2.78 -2.00
C TYR A 120 -0.98 -4.23 -2.47
N ILE A 121 0.13 -4.86 -2.86
CA ILE A 121 0.15 -6.17 -3.52
C ILE A 121 0.83 -7.17 -2.60
N VAL A 122 0.07 -8.05 -2.00
CA VAL A 122 0.60 -9.19 -1.26
C VAL A 122 1.04 -10.21 -2.30
N PHE A 123 2.37 -10.33 -2.54
CA PHE A 123 2.93 -11.23 -3.56
C PHE A 123 3.49 -12.54 -2.99
N GLU A 124 3.58 -12.64 -1.68
CA GLU A 124 3.85 -13.85 -0.91
C GLU A 124 3.08 -13.80 0.40
N LEU A 125 2.55 -14.93 0.82
CA LEU A 125 1.74 -15.06 2.02
C LEU A 125 1.86 -16.48 2.56
N ASP A 126 2.03 -16.63 3.86
CA ASP A 126 1.81 -17.90 4.53
C ASP A 126 0.30 -18.24 4.49
N GLN A 127 -0.10 -19.05 3.54
CA GLN A 127 -1.52 -19.39 3.35
C GLN A 127 -2.05 -20.39 4.38
N ASP A 128 -1.16 -21.13 5.07
CA ASP A 128 -1.54 -22.11 6.08
C ASP A 128 -1.93 -21.43 7.39
N ASP A 129 -1.09 -20.53 7.92
CA ASP A 129 -1.26 -19.92 9.24
C ASP A 129 -1.30 -18.40 9.24
N TYR A 130 -1.08 -17.74 8.09
CA TYR A 130 -1.03 -16.26 7.94
C TYR A 130 -0.01 -15.60 8.87
N GLN A 131 1.18 -16.20 9.03
CA GLN A 131 2.22 -15.70 9.93
C GLN A 131 3.12 -14.65 9.30
N PHE A 132 3.23 -14.63 7.96
CA PHE A 132 4.03 -13.63 7.24
C PHE A 132 3.40 -13.23 5.91
N ALA A 133 3.75 -12.03 5.44
CA ALA A 133 3.37 -11.52 4.14
C ALA A 133 4.50 -10.63 3.56
N PHE A 134 4.74 -10.73 2.23
CA PHE A 134 5.62 -9.86 1.49
C PHE A 134 4.79 -8.98 0.57
N ILE A 135 5.00 -7.67 0.65
CA ILE A 135 4.15 -6.68 0.02
C ILE A 135 4.96 -5.80 -0.92
N SER A 136 4.41 -5.52 -2.09
CA SER A 136 4.89 -4.52 -3.03
C SER A 136 3.88 -3.38 -3.17
N GLY A 137 4.37 -2.18 -3.41
CA GLY A 137 3.56 -1.04 -3.82
C GLY A 137 3.42 -0.94 -5.34
N PRO A 138 3.19 0.29 -5.87
CA PRO A 138 2.93 0.52 -7.29
C PRO A 138 4.13 0.29 -8.20
N ASP A 139 5.34 0.33 -7.67
CA ASP A 139 6.60 0.10 -8.36
C ASP A 139 7.65 -0.54 -7.44
N LYS A 140 8.84 -0.84 -7.96
CA LYS A 140 9.90 -1.55 -7.23
C LYS A 140 10.65 -0.71 -6.18
N SER A 141 10.29 0.55 -5.98
CA SER A 141 10.78 1.33 -4.86
C SER A 141 10.02 1.03 -3.56
N TYR A 142 8.86 0.35 -3.65
CA TYR A 142 8.00 0.03 -2.51
C TYR A 142 8.02 -1.46 -2.21
N LEU A 143 8.56 -1.82 -1.05
CA LEU A 143 8.67 -3.21 -0.60
C LEU A 143 8.59 -3.28 0.92
N TRP A 144 7.78 -4.23 1.43
CA TRP A 144 7.66 -4.51 2.87
C TRP A 144 7.63 -6.00 3.15
N PHE A 145 8.19 -6.36 4.29
CA PHE A 145 8.02 -7.66 4.93
C PHE A 145 7.24 -7.47 6.23
N LEU A 146 6.06 -8.07 6.33
CA LEU A 146 5.23 -8.09 7.52
C LEU A 146 5.21 -9.47 8.16
N SER A 147 5.23 -9.53 9.50
CA SER A 147 5.14 -10.76 10.29
C SER A 147 4.19 -10.61 11.46
N ARG A 148 3.58 -11.73 11.91
CA ARG A 148 2.77 -11.75 13.13
C ARG A 148 3.62 -11.65 14.40
N THR A 149 4.93 -11.86 14.30
CA THR A 149 5.87 -11.73 15.42
C THR A 149 6.94 -10.70 15.10
N PRO A 150 7.42 -9.92 16.09
CA PRO A 150 8.45 -8.90 15.86
C PRO A 150 9.83 -9.50 15.54
N ASN A 151 10.04 -10.78 15.82
CA ASN A 151 11.30 -11.49 15.63
C ASN A 151 11.07 -12.81 14.87
N PRO A 152 10.81 -12.75 13.54
CA PRO A 152 10.66 -13.96 12.74
C PRO A 152 11.98 -14.73 12.63
N PRO A 153 11.95 -16.04 12.32
CA PRO A 153 13.16 -16.83 12.08
C PRO A 153 14.02 -16.25 10.96
N GLN A 154 15.35 -16.31 11.10
CA GLN A 154 16.30 -15.81 10.09
C GLN A 154 16.05 -16.42 8.70
N ALA A 155 15.70 -17.70 8.63
CA ALA A 155 15.38 -18.37 7.37
C ALA A 155 14.23 -17.69 6.59
N LEU A 156 13.27 -17.09 7.29
CA LEU A 156 12.16 -16.35 6.65
C LEU A 156 12.65 -14.99 6.12
N ILE A 157 13.56 -14.32 6.83
CA ILE A 157 14.22 -13.10 6.35
C ILE A 157 15.00 -13.41 5.08
N ASP A 158 15.77 -14.50 5.08
CA ASP A 158 16.56 -14.94 3.92
C ASP A 158 15.65 -15.28 2.71
N GLN A 159 14.51 -15.92 2.95
CA GLN A 159 13.50 -16.19 1.94
C GLN A 159 12.94 -14.89 1.33
N PHE A 160 12.61 -13.91 2.17
CA PHE A 160 12.14 -12.58 1.72
C PHE A 160 13.18 -11.93 0.80
N VAL A 161 14.45 -11.83 1.27
CA VAL A 161 15.54 -11.23 0.50
C VAL A 161 15.74 -11.94 -0.84
N ALA A 162 15.78 -13.27 -0.83
CA ALA A 162 15.98 -14.05 -2.05
C ALA A 162 14.84 -13.83 -3.06
N LYS A 163 13.58 -13.83 -2.60
CA LYS A 163 12.42 -13.64 -3.45
C LYS A 163 12.33 -12.20 -4.00
N ALA A 164 12.56 -11.20 -3.16
CA ALA A 164 12.59 -9.80 -3.55
C ALA A 164 13.70 -9.53 -4.58
N LYS A 165 14.90 -10.07 -4.36
CA LYS A 165 16.03 -9.96 -5.29
C LYS A 165 15.72 -10.59 -6.64
N ALA A 166 15.10 -11.77 -6.66
CA ALA A 166 14.69 -12.45 -7.90
C ALA A 166 13.66 -11.64 -8.71
N LEU A 167 12.85 -10.82 -8.04
CA LEU A 167 11.88 -9.89 -8.65
C LEU A 167 12.51 -8.54 -9.03
N GLY A 168 13.81 -8.32 -8.73
CA GLY A 168 14.55 -7.11 -9.09
C GLY A 168 14.35 -5.92 -8.17
N PHE A 169 13.99 -6.14 -6.90
CA PHE A 169 14.03 -5.11 -5.87
C PHE A 169 15.46 -4.84 -5.38
N ALA A 170 15.73 -3.63 -4.90
CA ALA A 170 17.04 -3.21 -4.37
C ALA A 170 17.25 -3.74 -2.94
N THR A 171 17.47 -5.06 -2.81
CA THR A 171 17.52 -5.73 -1.51
C THR A 171 18.74 -5.37 -0.65
N ASP A 172 19.77 -4.78 -1.23
CA ASP A 172 20.94 -4.20 -0.56
C ASP A 172 20.64 -2.84 0.10
N GLU A 173 19.48 -2.23 -0.20
CA GLU A 173 18.99 -1.00 0.42
C GLU A 173 17.94 -1.26 1.52
N LEU A 174 17.68 -2.52 1.87
CA LEU A 174 16.69 -2.87 2.87
C LEU A 174 17.03 -2.30 4.26
N ILE A 175 16.03 -1.68 4.87
CA ILE A 175 16.05 -1.26 6.26
C ILE A 175 15.35 -2.35 7.08
N TYR A 176 16.06 -2.91 8.07
CA TYR A 176 15.50 -3.84 9.05
C TYR A 176 14.99 -3.06 10.25
N VAL A 177 13.70 -3.19 10.54
CA VAL A 177 13.02 -2.45 11.59
C VAL A 177 13.35 -3.05 12.96
N GLN A 178 13.81 -2.21 13.89
CA GLN A 178 14.07 -2.63 15.25
C GLN A 178 12.77 -2.69 16.05
N HIS A 179 12.57 -3.79 16.77
CA HIS A 179 11.46 -3.98 17.70
C HIS A 179 12.00 -4.23 19.11
N ASP A 180 11.71 -3.33 20.04
CA ASP A 180 12.06 -3.48 21.44
C ASP A 180 11.03 -4.39 22.13
N ASN A 181 11.49 -5.32 22.96
CA ASN A 181 10.63 -6.26 23.69
C ASN A 181 9.68 -5.58 24.71
N ASN A 182 9.81 -4.25 24.89
CA ASN A 182 9.06 -3.46 25.86
C ASN A 182 8.15 -2.39 25.24
N ALA A 183 8.00 -2.35 23.91
CA ALA A 183 7.10 -1.41 23.23
C ALA A 183 5.66 -1.96 23.25
N GLY A 184 4.98 -1.78 24.40
CA GLY A 184 3.57 -2.10 24.63
C GLY A 184 2.63 -0.94 24.33
#